data_76d991f9c390ff1a8708a6de5d6eb567
#
_entry.id   76d991f9c390ff1a8708a6de5d6eb567
#
_cell.length_a   1.000
_cell.length_b   1.000
_cell.length_c   1.000
_cell.angle_alpha   90.00
_cell.angle_beta   90.00
_cell.angle_gamma   90.00
#
_symmetry.space_group_name_H-M   'P 1'
#
loop_
_entity.id
_entity.type
_entity.pdbx_description
1 polymer ?
#
loop_
_entity_poly.entity_id
_entity_poly.type
_entity_poly.pdbx_seq_one_letter_code
_entity_poly.pdbx_strand_id
1 'polypeptide(L)'
;MLSDTIRAVKDAEDAAAARVAAAKQAAKADIAAATAAAAEAETAAAQAARAAEAKAAADARAAAERRVLDARGLAKASADAAGEITKKKAADAVEEILGGIRKQWQ
;
A
#
# COMPACT_ATOMS: atom_id res chain seq x y z
N MET A 1 21.10 -29.50 69.46
CA MET A 1 22.21 -29.10 68.59
C MET A 1 22.11 -29.76 67.21
N LEU A 2 22.18 -31.06 67.13
CA LEU A 2 22.10 -31.79 65.84
C LEU A 2 20.76 -31.59 65.19
N SER A 3 19.66 -31.60 65.97
CA SER A 3 18.30 -31.35 65.51
C SER A 3 18.12 -29.95 64.94
N ASP A 4 18.76 -28.94 65.52
CA ASP A 4 18.71 -27.57 65.08
C ASP A 4 19.47 -27.41 63.73
N THR A 5 20.58 -28.10 63.58
CA THR A 5 21.38 -28.10 62.35
C THR A 5 20.60 -28.76 61.21
N ILE A 6 20.00 -29.91 61.47
CA ILE A 6 19.17 -30.63 60.50
C ILE A 6 17.98 -29.78 60.06
N ARG A 7 17.32 -29.09 61.02
CA ARG A 7 16.21 -28.21 60.71
C ARG A 7 16.63 -27.03 59.86
N ALA A 8 17.77 -26.43 60.18
CA ALA A 8 18.29 -25.31 59.39
C ALA A 8 18.61 -25.72 57.96
N VAL A 9 19.21 -26.92 57.75
CA VAL A 9 19.48 -27.45 56.40
C VAL A 9 18.17 -27.70 55.67
N LYS A 10 17.19 -28.29 56.32
CA LYS A 10 15.89 -28.55 55.70
C LYS A 10 15.20 -27.26 55.31
N ASP A 11 15.22 -26.26 56.20
CA ASP A 11 14.61 -24.95 55.92
C ASP A 11 15.33 -24.28 54.75
N ALA A 12 16.65 -24.39 54.63
CA ALA A 12 17.41 -23.87 53.50
C ALA A 12 17.07 -24.58 52.20
N GLU A 13 16.90 -25.90 52.24
CA GLU A 13 16.51 -26.69 51.06
C GLU A 13 15.10 -26.35 50.64
N ASP A 14 14.16 -26.18 51.56
CA ASP A 14 12.79 -25.79 51.29
C ASP A 14 12.75 -24.38 50.67
N ALA A 15 13.53 -23.45 51.20
CA ALA A 15 13.66 -22.11 50.68
C ALA A 15 14.23 -22.10 49.27
N ALA A 16 15.26 -22.92 49.00
CA ALA A 16 15.87 -23.07 47.70
C ALA A 16 14.88 -23.68 46.70
N ALA A 17 14.15 -24.70 47.10
CA ALA A 17 13.11 -25.31 46.24
C ALA A 17 11.99 -24.32 45.90
N ALA A 18 11.58 -23.49 46.87
CA ALA A 18 10.58 -22.44 46.65
C ALA A 18 11.07 -21.39 45.62
N ARG A 19 12.35 -21.01 45.73
CA ARG A 19 12.95 -20.07 44.76
C ARG A 19 13.02 -20.67 43.34
N VAL A 20 13.38 -21.93 43.21
CA VAL A 20 13.39 -22.61 41.92
C VAL A 20 11.99 -22.68 41.34
N ALA A 21 11.02 -23.06 42.15
CA ALA A 21 9.61 -23.09 41.71
C ALA A 21 9.10 -21.73 41.27
N ALA A 22 9.39 -20.68 42.03
CA ALA A 22 9.01 -19.31 41.66
C ALA A 22 9.71 -18.86 40.39
N ALA A 23 10.99 -19.17 40.20
CA ALA A 23 11.72 -18.84 38.99
C ALA A 23 11.14 -19.56 37.77
N LYS A 24 10.76 -20.81 37.89
CA LYS A 24 10.10 -21.56 36.81
C LYS A 24 8.76 -20.97 36.43
N GLN A 25 7.97 -20.56 37.42
CA GLN A 25 6.69 -19.94 37.18
C GLN A 25 6.84 -18.58 36.49
N ALA A 26 7.82 -17.79 36.97
CA ALA A 26 8.11 -16.49 36.33
C ALA A 26 8.56 -16.67 34.88
N ALA A 27 9.42 -17.66 34.63
CA ALA A 27 9.88 -17.96 33.26
C ALA A 27 8.71 -18.39 32.36
N LYS A 28 7.80 -19.21 32.85
CA LYS A 28 6.61 -19.62 32.09
C LYS A 28 5.72 -18.41 31.78
N ALA A 29 5.52 -17.53 32.75
CA ALA A 29 4.72 -16.32 32.56
C ALA A 29 5.37 -15.39 31.53
N ASP A 30 6.69 -15.23 31.60
CA ASP A 30 7.44 -14.40 30.66
C ASP A 30 7.34 -14.95 29.22
N ILE A 31 7.49 -16.26 29.07
CA ILE A 31 7.37 -16.93 27.77
C ILE A 31 5.93 -16.77 27.23
N ALA A 32 4.92 -16.95 28.08
CA ALA A 32 3.54 -16.78 27.66
C ALA A 32 3.25 -15.34 27.21
N ALA A 33 3.75 -14.36 27.98
CA ALA A 33 3.59 -12.94 27.64
C ALA A 33 4.32 -12.59 26.33
N ALA A 34 5.55 -13.11 26.15
CA ALA A 34 6.31 -12.88 24.92
C ALA A 34 5.63 -13.51 23.71
N THR A 35 5.08 -14.71 23.87
CA THR A 35 4.36 -15.41 22.80
C THR A 35 3.10 -14.65 22.41
N ALA A 36 2.34 -14.16 23.38
CA ALA A 36 1.15 -13.36 23.13
C ALA A 36 1.50 -12.04 22.44
N ALA A 37 2.54 -11.35 22.91
CA ALA A 37 3.00 -10.11 22.29
C ALA A 37 3.48 -10.33 20.85
N ALA A 38 4.18 -11.44 20.59
CA ALA A 38 4.61 -11.77 19.22
C ALA A 38 3.41 -12.03 18.31
N ALA A 39 2.40 -12.75 18.78
CA ALA A 39 1.17 -13.00 18.02
C ALA A 39 0.43 -11.72 17.70
N GLU A 40 0.31 -10.80 18.66
CA GLU A 40 -0.29 -9.49 18.43
C GLU A 40 0.50 -8.66 17.42
N ALA A 41 1.83 -8.69 17.52
CA ALA A 41 2.71 -7.98 16.59
C ALA A 41 2.55 -8.52 15.17
N GLU A 42 2.47 -9.83 15.00
CA GLU A 42 2.24 -10.46 13.70
C GLU A 42 0.90 -10.06 13.11
N THR A 43 -0.16 -10.07 13.92
CA THR A 43 -1.50 -9.65 13.48
C THR A 43 -1.51 -8.19 13.07
N ALA A 44 -0.91 -7.32 13.88
CA ALA A 44 -0.81 -5.90 13.56
C ALA A 44 -0.01 -5.65 12.29
N ALA A 45 1.11 -6.35 12.11
CA ALA A 45 1.92 -6.24 10.90
C ALA A 45 1.17 -6.71 9.65
N ALA A 46 0.43 -7.81 9.75
CA ALA A 46 -0.38 -8.32 8.65
C ALA A 46 -1.50 -7.34 8.28
N GLN A 47 -2.16 -6.74 9.26
CA GLN A 47 -3.21 -5.74 9.01
C GLN A 47 -2.62 -4.48 8.37
N ALA A 48 -1.48 -4.01 8.85
CA ALA A 48 -0.79 -2.86 8.28
C ALA A 48 -0.36 -3.11 6.84
N ALA A 49 0.16 -4.32 6.55
CA ALA A 49 0.55 -4.71 5.20
C ALA A 49 -0.65 -4.73 4.25
N ARG A 50 -1.78 -5.29 4.68
CA ARG A 50 -3.01 -5.31 3.87
C ARG A 50 -3.54 -3.91 3.60
N ALA A 51 -3.51 -3.04 4.62
CA ALA A 51 -3.92 -1.66 4.46
C ALA A 51 -3.01 -0.90 3.48
N ALA A 52 -1.70 -1.14 3.56
CA ALA A 52 -0.73 -0.54 2.64
C ALA A 52 -0.93 -1.04 1.20
N GLU A 53 -1.19 -2.34 1.01
CA GLU A 53 -1.50 -2.90 -0.30
C GLU A 53 -2.78 -2.33 -0.88
N ALA A 54 -3.84 -2.23 -0.07
CA ALA A 54 -5.11 -1.65 -0.52
C ALA A 54 -4.95 -0.19 -0.93
N LYS A 55 -4.19 0.59 -0.15
CA LYS A 55 -3.89 1.98 -0.48
C LYS A 55 -3.08 2.09 -1.76
N ALA A 56 -2.03 1.28 -1.91
CA ALA A 56 -1.21 1.27 -3.10
C ALA A 56 -2.02 0.91 -4.35
N ALA A 57 -2.91 -0.09 -4.24
CA ALA A 57 -3.79 -0.48 -5.33
C ALA A 57 -4.77 0.64 -5.70
N ALA A 58 -5.36 1.31 -4.71
CA ALA A 58 -6.26 2.43 -4.93
C ALA A 58 -5.54 3.62 -5.58
N ASP A 59 -4.33 3.94 -5.11
CA ASP A 59 -3.51 5.02 -5.66
C ASP A 59 -3.10 4.70 -7.11
N ALA A 60 -2.71 3.45 -7.39
CA ALA A 60 -2.35 3.02 -8.74
C ALA A 60 -3.55 3.10 -9.69
N ARG A 61 -4.73 2.70 -9.22
CA ARG A 61 -5.96 2.79 -10.01
C ARG A 61 -6.31 4.23 -10.31
N ALA A 62 -6.24 5.11 -9.31
CA ALA A 62 -6.51 6.54 -9.50
C ALA A 62 -5.53 7.17 -10.49
N ALA A 63 -4.24 6.81 -10.40
CA ALA A 63 -3.23 7.29 -11.33
C ALA A 63 -3.49 6.80 -12.77
N ALA A 64 -3.89 5.53 -12.92
CA ALA A 64 -4.22 4.96 -14.21
C ALA A 64 -5.47 5.64 -14.82
N GLU A 65 -6.49 5.88 -14.03
CA GLU A 65 -7.70 6.59 -14.48
C GLU A 65 -7.36 8.00 -14.95
N ARG A 66 -6.50 8.70 -14.22
CA ARG A 66 -6.04 10.04 -14.60
C ARG A 66 -5.29 10.01 -15.92
N ARG A 67 -4.41 9.02 -16.12
CA ARG A 67 -3.68 8.85 -17.38
C ARG A 67 -4.63 8.61 -18.56
N VAL A 68 -5.67 7.82 -18.34
CA VAL A 68 -6.68 7.56 -19.37
C VAL A 68 -7.42 8.83 -19.71
N LEU A 69 -7.85 9.61 -18.72
CA LEU A 69 -8.53 10.88 -18.95
C LEU A 69 -7.63 11.87 -19.68
N ASP A 70 -6.36 11.97 -19.28
CA ASP A 70 -5.40 12.87 -19.94
C ASP A 70 -5.16 12.44 -21.38
N ALA A 71 -5.01 11.14 -21.64
CA ALA A 71 -4.82 10.61 -22.97
C ALA A 71 -6.04 10.86 -23.88
N ARG A 72 -7.25 10.71 -23.32
CA ARG A 72 -8.50 11.03 -24.06
C ARG A 72 -8.60 12.51 -24.37
N GLY A 73 -8.21 13.36 -23.41
CA GLY A 73 -8.18 14.80 -23.64
C GLY A 73 -7.21 15.21 -24.75
N LEU A 74 -6.01 14.64 -24.74
CA LEU A 74 -5.01 14.87 -25.78
C LEU A 74 -5.49 14.35 -27.14
N ALA A 75 -6.07 13.16 -27.17
CA ALA A 75 -6.59 12.57 -28.42
C ALA A 75 -7.72 13.42 -28.98
N LYS A 76 -8.62 13.92 -28.14
CA LYS A 76 -9.70 14.82 -28.56
C LYS A 76 -9.15 16.12 -29.12
N ALA A 77 -8.19 16.73 -28.41
CA ALA A 77 -7.55 17.97 -28.88
C ALA A 77 -6.86 17.77 -30.24
N SER A 78 -6.17 16.65 -30.40
CA SER A 78 -5.52 16.31 -31.68
C SER A 78 -6.53 16.09 -32.79
N ALA A 79 -7.64 15.40 -32.49
CA ALA A 79 -8.71 15.17 -33.48
C ALA A 79 -9.40 16.48 -33.87
N ASP A 80 -9.67 17.36 -32.91
CA ASP A 80 -10.28 18.67 -33.17
C ASP A 80 -9.34 19.54 -34.03
N ALA A 81 -8.04 19.55 -33.72
CA ALA A 81 -7.04 20.27 -34.49
C ALA A 81 -6.94 19.74 -35.93
N ALA A 82 -6.92 18.43 -36.10
CA ALA A 82 -6.91 17.79 -37.42
C ALA A 82 -8.20 18.13 -38.20
N GLY A 83 -9.34 18.14 -37.53
CA GLY A 83 -10.62 18.54 -38.13
C GLY A 83 -10.61 19.98 -38.62
N GLU A 84 -10.07 20.90 -37.85
CA GLU A 84 -9.93 22.30 -38.25
C GLU A 84 -9.01 22.48 -39.45
N ILE A 85 -7.89 21.76 -39.46
CA ILE A 85 -6.96 21.77 -40.62
C ILE A 85 -7.65 21.23 -41.85
N THR A 86 -8.42 20.16 -41.75
CA THR A 86 -9.17 19.55 -42.83
C THR A 86 -10.21 20.52 -43.41
N LYS A 87 -10.96 21.20 -42.54
CA LYS A 87 -11.94 22.21 -42.92
C LYS A 87 -11.30 23.36 -43.68
N LYS A 88 -10.16 23.83 -43.18
CA LYS A 88 -9.43 24.92 -43.84
C LYS A 88 -8.92 24.50 -45.20
N LYS A 89 -8.35 23.30 -45.35
CA LYS A 89 -7.90 22.78 -46.63
C LYS A 89 -9.03 22.59 -47.63
N ALA A 90 -10.18 22.11 -47.15
CA ALA A 90 -11.37 21.97 -47.99
C ALA A 90 -11.89 23.32 -48.48
N ALA A 91 -11.96 24.32 -47.60
CA ALA A 91 -12.36 25.67 -47.95
C ALA A 91 -11.40 26.30 -48.97
N ASP A 92 -10.09 26.16 -48.77
CA ASP A 92 -9.08 26.67 -49.67
C ASP A 92 -9.17 25.98 -51.04
N ALA A 93 -9.42 24.68 -51.10
CA ALA A 93 -9.61 23.93 -52.33
C ALA A 93 -10.85 24.41 -53.12
N VAL A 94 -11.93 24.65 -52.38
CA VAL A 94 -13.17 25.20 -53.01
C VAL A 94 -12.92 26.60 -53.59
N GLU A 95 -12.25 27.46 -52.83
CA GLU A 95 -11.86 28.79 -53.28
C GLU A 95 -10.99 28.75 -54.55
N GLU A 96 -10.02 27.84 -54.59
CA GLU A 96 -9.14 27.66 -55.71
C GLU A 96 -9.88 27.21 -56.97
N ILE A 97 -10.82 26.29 -56.81
CA ILE A 97 -11.67 25.82 -57.91
C ILE A 97 -12.56 26.95 -58.44
N LEU A 98 -13.22 27.66 -57.51
CA LEU A 98 -14.07 28.79 -57.88
C LEU A 98 -13.27 29.90 -58.56
N GLY A 99 -12.10 30.21 -58.05
CA GLY A 99 -11.19 31.18 -58.66
C GLY A 99 -10.76 30.80 -60.07
N GLY A 100 -10.50 29.54 -60.32
CA GLY A 100 -10.19 29.01 -61.66
C GLY A 100 -11.37 29.13 -62.60
N ILE A 101 -12.59 28.82 -62.11
CA ILE A 101 -13.83 28.97 -62.92
C ILE A 101 -14.06 30.42 -63.25
N ARG A 102 -13.96 31.32 -62.27
CA ARG A 102 -14.12 32.76 -62.50
C ARG A 102 -13.16 33.29 -63.57
N LYS A 103 -11.91 32.84 -63.55
CA LYS A 103 -10.92 33.25 -64.55
C LYS A 103 -11.27 32.77 -65.94
N GLN A 104 -11.88 31.59 -66.09
CA GLN A 104 -12.31 31.09 -67.41
C GLN A 104 -13.45 31.89 -67.99
N TRP A 105 -14.31 32.47 -67.14
CA TRP A 105 -15.49 33.21 -67.60
C TRP A 105 -15.27 34.72 -67.76
N GLN A 106 -14.10 35.17 -67.38
CA GLN A 106 -13.67 36.55 -67.65
C GLN A 106 -12.97 36.63 -68.98
#